data_1a497286ff75fd5968e6d65a3b2fbd22
#
_entry.id   1a497286ff75fd5968e6d65a3b2fbd22
#
_cell.length_a   1.000
_cell.length_b   1.000
_cell.length_c   1.000
_cell.angle_alpha   90.00
_cell.angle_beta   90.00
_cell.angle_gamma   90.00
#
_symmetry.space_group_name_H-M   'P 1'
#
loop_
_entity.id
_entity.type
_entity.pdbx_description
1 polymer ?
#
loop_
_entity_poly.entity_id
_entity_poly.type
_entity_poly.pdbx_seq_one_letter_code
_entity_poly.pdbx_strand_id
1 'polypeptide(L)'
;PAEPDLVERLRRFCARSATFALPNKKAAYELTHIVFYLSEYGRRDPGLDRDAITSLHFAGNLAFLEQNSDLLAEICIALHHAGETAPALWTGWLERETHLFEVEGGDDVAIADDYHDFLVCNWHAATIGNAPFRKPLVASRMRFSRADRQVAPLRELSEALFAEGSERRP
;
A
#
# COMPACT_ATOMS: atom_id res chain seq x y z
N PRO A 1 20.44 -16.94 13.08
CA PRO A 1 21.50 -15.95 12.87
C PRO A 1 21.07 -15.05 11.72
N ALA A 2 20.93 -13.74 11.99
CA ALA A 2 20.63 -12.78 10.93
C ALA A 2 21.80 -12.77 9.96
N GLU A 3 21.54 -12.84 8.64
CA GLU A 3 22.58 -12.64 7.62
C GLU A 3 23.15 -11.23 7.80
N PRO A 4 24.46 -11.07 8.02
CA PRO A 4 25.05 -9.77 8.36
C PRO A 4 24.76 -8.67 7.35
N ASP A 5 24.55 -9.05 6.07
CA ASP A 5 24.35 -8.10 4.96
C ASP A 5 22.88 -7.90 4.56
N LEU A 6 21.92 -8.54 5.24
CA LEU A 6 20.52 -8.50 4.82
C LEU A 6 19.96 -7.07 4.84
N VAL A 7 20.13 -6.37 5.95
CA VAL A 7 19.64 -4.99 6.13
C VAL A 7 20.17 -4.06 5.05
N GLU A 8 21.47 -4.17 4.75
CA GLU A 8 22.10 -3.33 3.73
C GLU A 8 21.63 -3.69 2.31
N ARG A 9 21.39 -4.95 2.03
CA ARG A 9 20.81 -5.41 0.76
C ARG A 9 19.38 -4.88 0.58
N LEU A 10 18.57 -4.88 1.66
CA LEU A 10 17.22 -4.36 1.66
C LEU A 10 17.20 -2.83 1.41
N ARG A 11 18.07 -2.08 2.09
CA ARG A 11 18.21 -0.63 1.85
C ARG A 11 18.65 -0.32 0.42
N ARG A 12 19.61 -1.07 -0.13
CA ARG A 12 20.03 -0.93 -1.53
C ARG A 12 18.91 -1.25 -2.52
N PHE A 13 18.01 -2.17 -2.20
CA PHE A 13 16.82 -2.39 -3.03
C PHE A 13 15.91 -1.17 -2.99
N CYS A 14 15.61 -0.63 -1.81
CA CYS A 14 14.78 0.57 -1.66
C CYS A 14 15.34 1.78 -2.42
N ALA A 15 16.66 1.92 -2.49
CA ALA A 15 17.34 3.04 -3.16
C ALA A 15 17.34 2.97 -4.70
N ARG A 16 16.79 1.91 -5.32
CA ARG A 16 16.72 1.76 -6.78
C ARG A 16 15.56 2.56 -7.38
N SER A 17 15.58 3.88 -7.26
CA SER A 17 14.46 4.76 -7.63
C SER A 17 13.95 4.56 -9.07
N ALA A 18 14.83 4.27 -10.03
CA ALA A 18 14.45 3.98 -11.41
C ALA A 18 13.51 2.76 -11.54
N THR A 19 13.59 1.78 -10.63
CA THR A 19 12.70 0.61 -10.61
C THR A 19 11.24 1.02 -10.34
N PHE A 20 11.04 2.11 -9.63
CA PHE A 20 9.73 2.60 -9.17
C PHE A 20 9.20 3.77 -10.00
N ALA A 21 9.95 4.22 -10.99
CA ALA A 21 9.53 5.26 -11.94
C ALA A 21 8.55 4.75 -13.00
N LEU A 22 8.42 3.44 -13.16
CA LEU A 22 7.50 2.77 -14.08
C LEU A 22 6.62 1.79 -13.29
N PRO A 23 5.42 1.44 -13.81
CA PRO A 23 4.53 0.49 -13.17
C PRO A 23 5.23 -0.85 -12.89
N ASN A 24 5.46 -1.15 -11.62
CA ASN A 24 6.02 -2.40 -11.12
C ASN A 24 5.39 -2.73 -9.77
N LYS A 25 4.14 -3.19 -9.83
CA LYS A 25 3.30 -3.44 -8.66
C LYS A 25 3.97 -4.34 -7.62
N LYS A 26 4.62 -5.42 -8.11
CA LYS A 26 5.32 -6.36 -7.22
C LYS A 26 6.46 -5.68 -6.46
N ALA A 27 7.33 -4.95 -7.17
CA ALA A 27 8.43 -4.26 -6.52
C ALA A 27 7.95 -3.16 -5.56
N ALA A 28 6.83 -2.50 -5.86
CA ALA A 28 6.25 -1.49 -4.99
C ALA A 28 5.74 -2.07 -3.66
N TYR A 29 5.08 -3.23 -3.67
CA TYR A 29 4.73 -3.95 -2.43
C TYR A 29 5.97 -4.47 -1.69
N GLU A 30 6.98 -4.97 -2.41
CA GLU A 30 8.24 -5.36 -1.78
C GLU A 30 8.91 -4.15 -1.09
N LEU A 31 8.86 -2.96 -1.69
CA LEU A 31 9.38 -1.72 -1.11
C LEU A 31 8.71 -1.39 0.22
N THR A 32 7.38 -1.37 0.27
CA THR A 32 6.62 -1.04 1.49
C THR A 32 6.89 -2.06 2.60
N HIS A 33 6.84 -3.34 2.27
CA HIS A 33 7.09 -4.43 3.24
C HIS A 33 8.53 -4.40 3.78
N ILE A 34 9.53 -4.04 2.96
CA ILE A 34 10.90 -3.85 3.44
C ILE A 34 10.96 -2.69 4.45
N VAL A 35 10.29 -1.58 4.18
CA VAL A 35 10.26 -0.45 5.12
C VAL A 35 9.56 -0.85 6.42
N PHE A 36 8.45 -1.60 6.36
CA PHE A 36 7.77 -2.13 7.55
C PHE A 36 8.69 -3.05 8.37
N TYR A 37 9.42 -3.94 7.70
CA TYR A 37 10.41 -4.79 8.35
C TYR A 37 11.53 -3.98 9.00
N LEU A 38 12.15 -3.04 8.26
CA LEU A 38 13.26 -2.24 8.75
C LEU A 38 12.86 -1.32 9.90
N SER A 39 11.63 -0.81 9.87
CA SER A 39 11.09 0.06 10.94
C SER A 39 10.49 -0.72 12.11
N GLU A 40 10.45 -2.06 12.06
CA GLU A 40 9.70 -2.88 13.02
C GLU A 40 8.26 -2.37 13.20
N TYR A 41 7.59 -2.07 12.08
CA TYR A 41 6.26 -1.48 12.04
C TYR A 41 6.17 -0.14 12.78
N GLY A 42 7.13 0.74 12.53
CA GLY A 42 7.17 2.10 13.08
C GLY A 42 7.74 2.23 14.48
N ARG A 43 8.36 1.17 15.03
CA ARG A 43 9.00 1.21 16.36
C ARG A 43 10.40 1.81 16.34
N ARG A 44 11.02 1.90 15.18
CA ARG A 44 12.35 2.49 15.00
C ARG A 44 12.50 3.13 13.62
N ASP A 45 13.47 3.99 13.48
CA ASP A 45 13.87 4.55 12.19
C ASP A 45 14.38 3.43 11.25
N PRO A 46 13.80 3.27 10.04
CA PRO A 46 14.27 2.31 9.04
C PRO A 46 15.65 2.67 8.46
N GLY A 47 16.13 3.89 8.66
CA GLY A 47 17.41 4.38 8.14
C GLY A 47 17.45 4.45 6.62
N LEU A 48 16.38 4.98 6.00
CA LEU A 48 16.29 5.16 4.55
C LEU A 48 17.10 6.37 4.11
N ASP A 49 17.81 6.23 2.99
CA ASP A 49 18.46 7.35 2.33
C ASP A 49 17.47 8.13 1.42
N ARG A 50 17.96 9.23 0.82
CA ARG A 50 17.15 10.08 -0.06
C ARG A 50 16.64 9.34 -1.28
N ASP A 51 17.39 8.40 -1.82
CA ASP A 51 17.00 7.64 -3.01
C ASP A 51 15.87 6.66 -2.69
N ALA A 52 15.89 6.05 -1.50
CA ALA A 52 14.80 5.20 -1.02
C ALA A 52 13.52 6.02 -0.77
N ILE A 53 13.62 7.23 -0.22
CA ILE A 53 12.47 8.15 -0.11
C ILE A 53 11.94 8.53 -1.50
N THR A 54 12.83 8.80 -2.46
CA THR A 54 12.43 9.06 -3.86
C THR A 54 11.69 7.86 -4.47
N SER A 55 12.12 6.64 -4.16
CA SER A 55 11.43 5.40 -4.58
C SER A 55 10.00 5.33 -4.06
N LEU A 56 9.78 5.65 -2.78
CA LEU A 56 8.44 5.71 -2.19
C LEU A 56 7.57 6.77 -2.88
N HIS A 57 8.12 7.93 -3.20
CA HIS A 57 7.38 8.97 -3.92
C HIS A 57 7.02 8.56 -5.36
N PHE A 58 7.92 7.89 -6.09
CA PHE A 58 7.60 7.39 -7.42
C PHE A 58 6.51 6.31 -7.38
N ALA A 59 6.66 5.33 -6.51
CA ALA A 59 5.65 4.29 -6.31
C ALA A 59 4.29 4.90 -5.88
N GLY A 60 4.31 5.90 -4.99
CA GLY A 60 3.11 6.59 -4.53
C GLY A 60 2.39 7.38 -5.62
N ASN A 61 3.14 8.08 -6.50
CA ASN A 61 2.55 8.74 -7.66
C ASN A 61 1.83 7.75 -8.57
N LEU A 62 2.47 6.62 -8.85
CA LEU A 62 1.86 5.58 -9.70
C LEU A 62 0.63 4.96 -9.01
N ALA A 63 0.72 4.59 -7.73
CA ALA A 63 -0.40 4.05 -6.98
C ALA A 63 -1.60 5.02 -6.92
N PHE A 64 -1.34 6.32 -6.76
CA PHE A 64 -2.37 7.36 -6.79
C PHE A 64 -3.03 7.45 -8.18
N LEU A 65 -2.25 7.47 -9.26
CA LEU A 65 -2.77 7.53 -10.63
C LEU A 65 -3.52 6.24 -11.02
N GLU A 66 -3.12 5.09 -10.48
CA GLU A 66 -3.82 3.81 -10.62
C GLU A 66 -5.09 3.73 -9.77
N GLN A 67 -5.33 4.70 -8.88
CA GLN A 67 -6.38 4.63 -7.87
C GLN A 67 -6.29 3.36 -7.00
N ASN A 68 -5.07 2.92 -6.73
CA ASN A 68 -4.78 1.78 -5.88
C ASN A 68 -4.63 2.25 -4.43
N SER A 69 -5.74 2.26 -3.70
CA SER A 69 -5.77 2.74 -2.30
C SER A 69 -5.00 1.85 -1.35
N ASP A 70 -4.95 0.56 -1.60
CA ASP A 70 -4.19 -0.41 -0.81
C ASP A 70 -2.69 -0.06 -0.84
N LEU A 71 -2.10 -0.07 -2.02
CA LEU A 71 -0.68 0.26 -2.18
C LEU A 71 -0.35 1.69 -1.75
N LEU A 72 -1.22 2.67 -2.07
CA LEU A 72 -0.99 4.05 -1.67
C LEU A 72 -1.02 4.23 -0.15
N ALA A 73 -1.94 3.55 0.54
CA ALA A 73 -1.99 3.58 2.00
C ALA A 73 -0.73 2.96 2.62
N GLU A 74 -0.24 1.83 2.10
CA GLU A 74 1.04 1.25 2.53
C GLU A 74 2.21 2.22 2.34
N ILE A 75 2.27 2.91 1.19
CA ILE A 75 3.33 3.88 0.91
C ILE A 75 3.26 5.08 1.87
N CYS A 76 2.06 5.59 2.16
CA CYS A 76 1.90 6.68 3.13
C CYS A 76 2.32 6.26 4.54
N ILE A 77 2.03 5.02 4.95
CA ILE A 77 2.49 4.45 6.22
C ILE A 77 4.03 4.31 6.21
N ALA A 78 4.61 3.81 5.11
CA ALA A 78 6.05 3.67 4.98
C ALA A 78 6.80 5.02 5.06
N LEU A 79 6.27 6.06 4.40
CA LEU A 79 6.77 7.43 4.52
C LEU A 79 6.70 7.92 5.97
N HIS A 80 5.57 7.72 6.65
CA HIS A 80 5.41 8.10 8.05
C HIS A 80 6.44 7.38 8.96
N HIS A 81 6.67 6.08 8.77
CA HIS A 81 7.68 5.33 9.51
C HIS A 81 9.12 5.80 9.23
N ALA A 82 9.36 6.40 8.05
CA ALA A 82 10.63 7.03 7.71
C ALA A 82 10.77 8.48 8.21
N GLY A 83 9.78 9.00 8.97
CA GLY A 83 9.77 10.37 9.46
C GLY A 83 9.37 11.40 8.40
N GLU A 84 8.84 10.96 7.26
CA GLU A 84 8.43 11.81 6.15
C GLU A 84 6.92 12.07 6.16
N THR A 85 6.53 13.19 5.55
CA THR A 85 5.12 13.54 5.40
C THR A 85 4.64 13.20 3.99
N ALA A 86 3.63 12.35 3.88
CA ALA A 86 3.01 12.05 2.60
C ALA A 86 2.30 13.29 2.01
N PRO A 87 2.23 13.43 0.68
CA PRO A 87 1.51 14.52 0.03
C PRO A 87 0.05 14.62 0.48
N ALA A 88 -0.42 15.83 0.80
CA ALA A 88 -1.79 16.07 1.26
C ALA A 88 -2.86 15.59 0.26
N LEU A 89 -2.54 15.61 -1.04
CA LEU A 89 -3.40 15.07 -2.08
C LEU A 89 -3.67 13.58 -1.90
N TRP A 90 -2.65 12.79 -1.56
CA TRP A 90 -2.77 11.35 -1.36
C TRP A 90 -3.55 11.03 -0.08
N THR A 91 -3.18 11.67 1.03
CA THR A 91 -3.85 11.44 2.32
C THR A 91 -5.31 11.87 2.28
N GLY A 92 -5.63 12.99 1.63
CA GLY A 92 -7.00 13.45 1.46
C GLY A 92 -7.84 12.56 0.52
N TRP A 93 -7.21 11.95 -0.50
CA TRP A 93 -7.88 10.97 -1.34
C TRP A 93 -8.13 9.67 -0.56
N LEU A 94 -7.13 9.15 0.16
CA LEU A 94 -7.26 7.94 0.99
C LEU A 94 -8.34 8.11 2.07
N GLU A 95 -8.45 9.28 2.69
CA GLU A 95 -9.50 9.53 3.66
C GLU A 95 -10.89 9.37 3.04
N ARG A 96 -11.13 9.92 1.84
CA ARG A 96 -12.39 9.72 1.13
C ARG A 96 -12.63 8.24 0.79
N GLU A 97 -11.63 7.56 0.24
CA GLU A 97 -11.73 6.14 -0.13
C GLU A 97 -12.05 5.26 1.09
N THR A 98 -11.44 5.52 2.23
CA THR A 98 -11.67 4.78 3.47
C THR A 98 -13.14 4.83 3.92
N HIS A 99 -13.86 5.90 3.59
CA HIS A 99 -15.28 6.05 3.94
C HIS A 99 -16.25 5.41 2.94
N LEU A 100 -15.77 5.02 1.75
CA LEU A 100 -16.59 4.40 0.71
C LEU A 100 -16.77 2.88 0.89
N PHE A 101 -16.03 2.26 1.80
CA PHE A 101 -16.20 0.84 2.06
C PHE A 101 -17.56 0.55 2.69
N GLU A 102 -18.19 -0.50 2.22
CA GLU A 102 -19.39 -1.09 2.79
C GLU A 102 -19.04 -2.43 3.45
N VAL A 103 -19.66 -2.69 4.59
CA VAL A 103 -19.49 -3.94 5.33
C VAL A 103 -20.81 -4.70 5.27
N GLU A 104 -20.82 -5.77 4.50
CA GLU A 104 -21.99 -6.65 4.36
C GLU A 104 -21.78 -7.90 5.23
N GLY A 105 -22.82 -8.32 5.96
CA GLY A 105 -22.79 -9.53 6.77
C GLY A 105 -23.80 -10.57 6.27
N GLY A 106 -23.45 -11.87 6.38
CA GLY A 106 -24.35 -12.96 6.04
C GLY A 106 -23.62 -14.23 5.60
N ASP A 107 -24.34 -15.35 5.59
CA ASP A 107 -23.75 -16.64 5.24
C ASP A 107 -23.50 -16.82 3.73
N ASP A 108 -24.22 -16.04 2.89
CA ASP A 108 -24.16 -16.12 1.42
C ASP A 108 -23.20 -15.08 0.79
N VAL A 109 -22.27 -14.53 1.56
CA VAL A 109 -21.35 -13.49 1.06
C VAL A 109 -20.33 -14.09 0.11
N ALA A 110 -20.11 -13.44 -1.03
CA ALA A 110 -19.13 -13.88 -2.03
C ALA A 110 -17.71 -13.96 -1.43
N ILE A 111 -16.88 -14.86 -1.98
CA ILE A 111 -15.52 -15.12 -1.46
C ILE A 111 -14.56 -13.98 -1.73
N ALA A 112 -14.69 -13.29 -2.88
CA ALA A 112 -13.84 -12.16 -3.24
C ALA A 112 -14.31 -10.88 -2.54
N ASP A 113 -13.42 -10.26 -1.78
CA ASP A 113 -13.69 -9.00 -1.09
C ASP A 113 -12.45 -8.10 -1.03
N ASP A 114 -12.64 -6.86 -0.61
CA ASP A 114 -11.61 -5.84 -0.46
C ASP A 114 -11.10 -5.74 1.00
N TYR A 115 -11.10 -6.86 1.76
CA TYR A 115 -10.76 -6.82 3.19
C TYR A 115 -9.36 -6.26 3.46
N HIS A 116 -8.39 -6.60 2.63
CA HIS A 116 -7.01 -6.14 2.79
C HIS A 116 -6.92 -4.61 2.60
N ASP A 117 -7.52 -4.11 1.52
CA ASP A 117 -7.61 -2.70 1.22
C ASP A 117 -8.32 -1.92 2.35
N PHE A 118 -9.44 -2.46 2.86
CA PHE A 118 -10.16 -1.90 4.02
C PHE A 118 -9.25 -1.81 5.25
N LEU A 119 -8.54 -2.88 5.58
CA LEU A 119 -7.67 -2.92 6.77
C LEU A 119 -6.49 -1.96 6.63
N VAL A 120 -5.83 -1.92 5.48
CA VAL A 120 -4.65 -1.05 5.25
C VAL A 120 -5.04 0.42 5.22
N CYS A 121 -6.17 0.79 4.60
CA CYS A 121 -6.68 2.17 4.64
C CYS A 121 -7.00 2.61 6.09
N ASN A 122 -7.58 1.74 6.91
CA ASN A 122 -7.82 2.04 8.31
C ASN A 122 -6.54 2.09 9.15
N TRP A 123 -5.54 1.26 8.83
CA TRP A 123 -4.21 1.37 9.45
C TRP A 123 -3.56 2.71 9.11
N HIS A 124 -3.61 3.16 7.86
CA HIS A 124 -3.15 4.49 7.48
C HIS A 124 -3.86 5.58 8.30
N ALA A 125 -5.19 5.53 8.42
CA ALA A 125 -5.95 6.49 9.22
C ALA A 125 -5.45 6.53 10.67
N ALA A 126 -5.25 5.37 11.30
CA ALA A 126 -4.70 5.28 12.65
C ALA A 126 -3.28 5.85 12.75
N THR A 127 -2.43 5.58 11.75
CA THR A 127 -1.04 6.04 11.71
C THR A 127 -0.92 7.57 11.71
N ILE A 128 -1.83 8.26 11.03
CA ILE A 128 -1.85 9.74 10.97
C ILE A 128 -2.72 10.38 12.08
N GLY A 129 -3.19 9.60 13.05
CA GLY A 129 -3.99 10.10 14.18
C GLY A 129 -5.48 10.32 13.90
N ASN A 130 -5.98 9.87 12.75
CA ASN A 130 -7.41 9.85 12.44
C ASN A 130 -8.09 8.63 13.09
N ALA A 131 -9.40 8.72 13.32
CA ALA A 131 -10.18 7.60 13.86
C ALA A 131 -10.35 6.49 12.82
N PRO A 132 -9.77 5.30 13.04
CA PRO A 132 -9.99 4.15 12.17
C PRO A 132 -11.34 3.49 12.47
N PHE A 133 -11.78 2.59 11.59
CA PHE A 133 -12.95 1.71 11.79
C PHE A 133 -14.23 2.46 12.19
N ARG A 134 -14.53 3.56 11.52
CA ARG A 134 -15.74 4.36 11.82
C ARG A 134 -17.05 3.61 11.51
N LYS A 135 -17.00 2.60 10.64
CA LYS A 135 -18.17 1.76 10.36
C LYS A 135 -18.20 0.58 11.33
N PRO A 136 -19.37 0.23 11.90
CA PRO A 136 -19.49 -0.91 12.78
C PRO A 136 -19.22 -2.21 12.00
N LEU A 137 -18.42 -3.08 12.60
CA LEU A 137 -18.23 -4.42 12.11
C LEU A 137 -19.35 -5.32 12.64
N VAL A 138 -19.85 -6.22 11.79
CA VAL A 138 -20.88 -7.20 12.19
C VAL A 138 -20.24 -8.41 12.85
N ALA A 139 -20.91 -9.01 13.84
CA ALA A 139 -20.39 -10.18 14.56
C ALA A 139 -20.66 -11.52 13.82
N SER A 140 -20.68 -11.51 12.49
CA SER A 140 -20.93 -12.67 11.64
C SER A 140 -19.89 -12.73 10.53
N ARG A 141 -20.01 -13.69 9.63
CA ARG A 141 -19.26 -13.70 8.37
C ARG A 141 -19.52 -12.39 7.64
N MET A 142 -18.45 -11.70 7.24
CA MET A 142 -18.56 -10.37 6.62
C MET A 142 -17.76 -10.29 5.33
N ARG A 143 -18.18 -9.37 4.48
CA ARG A 143 -17.51 -8.98 3.26
C ARG A 143 -17.30 -7.48 3.25
N PHE A 144 -16.16 -7.05 2.74
CA PHE A 144 -15.82 -5.64 2.51
C PHE A 144 -15.88 -5.37 1.02
N SER A 145 -16.63 -4.36 0.63
CA SER A 145 -16.75 -3.95 -0.76
C SER A 145 -16.74 -2.43 -0.86
N ARG A 146 -16.43 -1.93 -2.04
CA ARG A 146 -16.61 -0.53 -2.39
C ARG A 146 -17.52 -0.42 -3.60
N ALA A 147 -18.36 0.61 -3.61
CA ALA A 147 -19.17 0.96 -4.78
C ALA A 147 -18.28 1.18 -6.01
N ASP A 148 -18.82 0.89 -7.19
CA ASP A 148 -18.13 0.87 -8.49
C ASP A 148 -17.04 1.94 -8.64
N ARG A 149 -15.82 1.49 -8.76
CA ARG A 149 -14.69 2.33 -9.16
C ARG A 149 -14.67 2.46 -10.67
N GLN A 150 -14.53 3.69 -11.14
CA GLN A 150 -14.09 3.87 -12.53
C GLN A 150 -12.71 3.26 -12.67
N VAL A 151 -12.51 2.43 -13.67
CA VAL A 151 -11.22 1.81 -13.94
C VAL A 151 -10.26 2.88 -14.45
N ALA A 152 -9.18 3.15 -13.71
CA ALA A 152 -8.14 4.05 -14.17
C ALA A 152 -7.32 3.40 -15.29
N PRO A 153 -7.12 4.05 -16.46
CA PRO A 153 -6.34 3.46 -17.57
C PRO A 153 -4.94 2.99 -17.18
N LEU A 154 -4.29 3.70 -16.25
CA LEU A 154 -2.98 3.31 -15.75
C LEU A 154 -3.05 2.02 -14.92
N ARG A 155 -4.16 1.76 -14.26
CA ARG A 155 -4.39 0.52 -13.51
C ARG A 155 -4.47 -0.69 -14.46
N GLU A 156 -5.19 -0.58 -15.56
CA GLU A 156 -5.27 -1.63 -16.58
C GLU A 156 -3.88 -1.96 -17.13
N LEU A 157 -3.08 -0.95 -17.45
CA LEU A 157 -1.70 -1.13 -17.90
C LEU A 157 -0.84 -1.83 -16.83
N SER A 158 -0.93 -1.40 -15.60
CA SER A 158 -0.17 -1.97 -14.48
C SER A 158 -0.53 -3.44 -14.23
N GLU A 159 -1.80 -3.79 -14.31
CA GLU A 159 -2.29 -5.17 -14.17
C GLU A 159 -1.82 -6.06 -15.34
N ALA A 160 -1.87 -5.55 -16.56
CA ALA A 160 -1.35 -6.28 -17.74
C ALA A 160 0.15 -6.57 -17.61
N LEU A 161 0.95 -5.58 -17.22
CA LEU A 161 2.39 -5.76 -16.99
C LEU A 161 2.69 -6.74 -15.86
N PHE A 162 1.87 -6.75 -14.82
CA PHE A 162 2.01 -7.69 -13.72
C PHE A 162 1.70 -9.13 -14.17
N ALA A 163 0.65 -9.34 -14.95
CA ALA A 163 0.28 -10.64 -15.50
C ALA A 163 1.38 -11.20 -16.39
N GLU A 164 1.88 -10.42 -17.36
CA GLU A 164 2.98 -10.82 -18.24
C GLU A 164 4.27 -11.18 -17.48
N GLY A 165 4.59 -10.42 -16.43
CA GLY A 165 5.75 -10.71 -15.58
C GLY A 165 5.61 -12.01 -14.79
N SER A 166 4.38 -12.43 -14.49
CA SER A 166 4.09 -13.68 -13.77
C SER A 166 4.18 -14.91 -14.67
N GLU A 167 3.85 -14.78 -15.96
CA GLU A 167 3.92 -15.88 -16.94
C GLU A 167 5.35 -16.22 -17.39
N ARG A 168 6.30 -15.31 -17.24
CA ARG A 168 7.70 -15.47 -17.67
C ARG A 168 8.62 -16.11 -16.63
N ARG A 169 8.10 -16.72 -15.56
CA ARG A 169 8.92 -17.52 -14.64
C ARG A 169 9.00 -18.96 -15.10
N PRO A 170 10.25 -19.49 -15.35
CA PRO A 170 10.46 -20.90 -15.61
C PRO A 170 10.12 -21.75 -14.39
#